data_980f73be289973f5c510c5a7fb1c17ec
#
_entry.id   980f73be289973f5c510c5a7fb1c17ec
#
_cell.length_a   1.000
_cell.length_b   1.000
_cell.length_c   1.000
_cell.angle_alpha   90.00
_cell.angle_beta   90.00
_cell.angle_gamma   90.00
#
_symmetry.space_group_name_H-M   'P 1'
#
loop_
_entity.id
_entity.type
_entity.pdbx_description
1 polymer ?
#
loop_
_entity_poly.entity_id
_entity_poly.type
_entity_poly.pdbx_seq_one_letter_code
_entity_poly.pdbx_strand_id
1 'polypeptide(L)'
;MKRISKDIPWILAFALLIVCFAAVLPSQANADSDPSRYPTVFVHGLYGYGSYDKINDILPYWGSHTGSVVNELTEEGHPCYAASVGPFSSSWDRACELYAQITGTRTDYGIAHSKKYGHDRYGMTFTKPFVPDWTPERSIHLLGHSFGGPSIKEITALFVYGSEEERAGTPENELSDLFKGGKTNWVHSCTLLAGCNGVSLAVQFTETPNAARRTLTAGAALFQAIGNTPFIKIYDF
;
A
#
# COMPACT_ATOMS: atom_id res chain seq x y z
N MET A 1 25.27 49.67 -55.71
CA MET A 1 24.09 48.89 -55.28
C MET A 1 24.54 47.48 -54.93
N LYS A 2 24.45 47.12 -53.65
CA LYS A 2 24.80 45.75 -53.20
C LYS A 2 23.66 44.82 -53.57
N ARG A 3 23.92 43.75 -54.32
CA ARG A 3 22.96 42.67 -54.57
C ARG A 3 22.64 41.98 -53.25
N ILE A 4 21.41 42.10 -52.77
CA ILE A 4 20.88 41.31 -51.66
C ILE A 4 20.76 39.90 -52.20
N SER A 5 21.44 38.94 -51.54
CA SER A 5 21.42 37.53 -51.92
C SER A 5 19.98 36.99 -51.84
N LYS A 6 19.57 36.34 -52.92
CA LYS A 6 18.20 35.70 -53.02
C LYS A 6 18.07 34.48 -52.09
N ASP A 7 19.15 34.14 -51.38
CA ASP A 7 19.20 32.91 -50.54
C ASP A 7 18.81 33.16 -49.08
N ILE A 8 18.71 34.45 -48.66
CA ILE A 8 18.33 34.82 -47.27
C ILE A 8 16.96 34.27 -46.84
N PRO A 9 15.92 34.29 -47.69
CA PRO A 9 14.62 33.76 -47.25
C PRO A 9 14.60 32.23 -47.03
N TRP A 10 15.42 31.47 -47.74
CA TRP A 10 15.54 30.03 -47.56
C TRP A 10 16.31 29.64 -46.32
N ILE A 11 17.34 30.41 -45.97
CA ILE A 11 18.13 30.22 -44.73
C ILE A 11 17.25 30.52 -43.50
N LEU A 12 16.43 31.56 -43.55
CA LEU A 12 15.50 31.90 -42.50
C LEU A 12 14.38 30.85 -42.36
N ALA A 13 13.84 30.33 -43.44
CA ALA A 13 12.86 29.26 -43.46
C ALA A 13 13.42 27.97 -42.87
N PHE A 14 14.66 27.61 -43.22
CA PHE A 14 15.30 26.42 -42.70
C PHE A 14 15.66 26.54 -41.21
N ALA A 15 16.08 27.72 -40.76
CA ALA A 15 16.32 28.02 -39.35
C ALA A 15 15.02 27.96 -38.53
N LEU A 16 13.91 28.47 -39.08
CA LEU A 16 12.59 28.40 -38.42
C LEU A 16 12.09 26.95 -38.31
N LEU A 17 12.34 26.12 -39.33
CA LEU A 17 11.99 24.69 -39.33
C LEU A 17 12.80 23.91 -38.29
N ILE A 18 14.09 24.21 -38.12
CA ILE A 18 14.93 23.59 -37.08
C ILE A 18 14.47 24.01 -35.68
N VAL A 19 14.09 25.27 -35.47
CA VAL A 19 13.58 25.75 -34.19
C VAL A 19 12.21 25.10 -33.87
N CYS A 20 11.35 24.94 -34.85
CA CYS A 20 10.08 24.21 -34.67
C CYS A 20 10.29 22.72 -34.40
N PHE A 21 11.28 22.07 -35.01
CA PHE A 21 11.61 20.67 -34.75
C PHE A 21 12.24 20.47 -33.37
N ALA A 22 13.08 21.42 -32.92
CA ALA A 22 13.67 21.37 -31.57
C ALA A 22 12.63 21.60 -30.48
N ALA A 23 11.55 22.35 -30.75
CA ALA A 23 10.47 22.58 -29.82
C ALA A 23 9.49 21.40 -29.69
N VAL A 24 9.57 20.40 -30.58
CA VAL A 24 8.73 19.19 -30.59
C VAL A 24 9.48 17.94 -30.10
N LEU A 25 10.73 18.10 -29.66
CA LEU A 25 11.37 16.99 -28.96
C LEU A 25 10.55 16.73 -27.67
N PRO A 26 9.96 15.53 -27.50
CA PRO A 26 9.31 15.23 -26.25
C PRO A 26 10.32 15.46 -25.14
N SER A 27 9.97 16.32 -24.19
CA SER A 27 10.67 16.38 -22.91
C SER A 27 10.82 14.92 -22.48
N GLN A 28 12.03 14.44 -22.26
CA GLN A 28 12.21 13.16 -21.61
C GLN A 28 11.58 13.35 -20.22
N ALA A 29 10.32 12.94 -20.08
CA ALA A 29 9.74 12.72 -18.77
C ALA A 29 10.73 11.79 -18.07
N ASN A 30 11.24 12.22 -16.93
CA ASN A 30 12.11 11.37 -16.12
C ASN A 30 11.36 10.05 -15.96
N ALA A 31 11.98 8.94 -16.31
CA ALA A 31 11.37 7.61 -16.22
C ALA A 31 10.87 7.30 -14.80
N ASP A 32 11.44 7.99 -13.80
CA ASP A 32 11.02 7.95 -12.39
C ASP A 32 9.69 8.68 -12.10
N SER A 33 9.20 9.53 -13.00
CA SER A 33 7.92 10.25 -12.83
C SER A 33 6.74 9.64 -13.61
N ASP A 34 6.94 8.49 -14.27
CA ASP A 34 5.86 7.75 -14.91
C ASP A 34 5.05 6.99 -13.86
N PRO A 35 3.78 7.38 -13.62
CA PRO A 35 2.95 6.72 -12.59
C PRO A 35 2.77 5.23 -12.81
N SER A 36 2.89 4.73 -14.04
CA SER A 36 2.80 3.28 -14.33
C SER A 36 3.96 2.47 -13.73
N ARG A 37 5.04 3.15 -13.33
CA ARG A 37 6.23 2.55 -12.70
C ARG A 37 6.29 2.73 -11.18
N TYR A 38 5.29 3.39 -10.59
CA TYR A 38 5.22 3.51 -9.14
C TYR A 38 5.00 2.14 -8.50
N PRO A 39 5.64 1.87 -7.35
CA PRO A 39 5.45 0.61 -6.66
C PRO A 39 3.98 0.35 -6.33
N THR A 40 3.53 -0.89 -6.51
CA THR A 40 2.20 -1.33 -6.11
C THR A 40 2.29 -2.24 -4.89
N VAL A 41 1.59 -1.87 -3.83
CA VAL A 41 1.48 -2.67 -2.62
C VAL A 41 0.12 -3.35 -2.58
N PHE A 42 0.13 -4.66 -2.62
CA PHE A 42 -1.04 -5.53 -2.58
C PHE A 42 -1.38 -5.89 -1.13
N VAL A 43 -2.62 -5.68 -0.73
CA VAL A 43 -3.11 -5.93 0.62
C VAL A 43 -4.24 -6.96 0.58
N HIS A 44 -3.96 -8.13 1.14
CA HIS A 44 -4.88 -9.27 1.14
C HIS A 44 -6.13 -9.04 1.98
N GLY A 45 -7.13 -9.89 1.79
CA GLY A 45 -8.39 -9.89 2.56
C GLY A 45 -8.31 -10.65 3.89
N LEU A 46 -9.47 -10.94 4.44
CA LEU A 46 -9.60 -11.78 5.62
C LEU A 46 -9.01 -13.18 5.34
N TYR A 47 -8.35 -13.78 6.32
CA TYR A 47 -7.63 -15.07 6.20
C TYR A 47 -6.48 -15.06 5.15
N GLY A 48 -6.12 -13.90 4.63
CA GLY A 48 -5.04 -13.81 3.66
C GLY A 48 -3.66 -13.75 4.29
N TYR A 49 -2.65 -13.69 3.46
CA TYR A 49 -1.23 -13.67 3.84
C TYR A 49 -0.42 -12.93 2.75
N GLY A 50 0.81 -12.59 3.07
CA GLY A 50 1.71 -11.87 2.18
C GLY A 50 3.14 -12.43 2.17
N SER A 51 4.09 -11.62 1.73
CA SER A 51 5.46 -12.04 1.45
C SER A 51 6.30 -12.41 2.69
N TYR A 52 5.89 -12.02 3.88
CA TYR A 52 6.56 -12.43 5.12
C TYR A 52 6.02 -13.76 5.66
N ASP A 53 4.92 -14.26 5.11
CA ASP A 53 4.33 -15.54 5.46
C ASP A 53 4.87 -16.64 4.55
N LYS A 54 5.47 -17.68 5.11
CA LYS A 54 6.08 -18.78 4.32
C LYS A 54 5.08 -19.54 3.46
N ILE A 55 3.81 -19.52 3.81
CA ILE A 55 2.75 -20.10 3.00
C ILE A 55 2.68 -19.43 1.63
N ASN A 56 3.01 -18.13 1.54
CA ASN A 56 3.01 -17.40 0.28
C ASN A 56 4.05 -17.88 -0.72
N ASP A 57 5.15 -18.49 -0.24
CA ASP A 57 6.18 -19.08 -1.09
C ASP A 57 5.70 -20.38 -1.75
N ILE A 58 4.75 -21.07 -1.11
CA ILE A 58 4.21 -22.36 -1.57
C ILE A 58 2.94 -22.15 -2.39
N LEU A 59 2.08 -21.28 -1.91
CA LEU A 59 0.78 -20.95 -2.50
C LEU A 59 0.59 -19.42 -2.46
N PRO A 60 1.01 -18.68 -3.49
CA PRO A 60 0.87 -17.24 -3.50
C PRO A 60 -0.59 -16.82 -3.36
N TYR A 61 -0.89 -15.92 -2.42
CA TYR A 61 -2.24 -15.36 -2.29
C TYR A 61 -2.70 -14.68 -3.59
N TRP A 62 -1.78 -13.98 -4.24
CA TRP A 62 -2.00 -13.29 -5.49
C TRP A 62 -1.56 -14.16 -6.67
N GLY A 63 -2.48 -14.98 -7.15
CA GLY A 63 -2.25 -15.85 -8.32
C GLY A 63 -2.39 -17.34 -8.06
N SER A 64 -2.22 -17.81 -6.83
CA SER A 64 -2.50 -19.18 -6.38
C SER A 64 -2.05 -20.27 -7.38
N HIS A 65 -2.96 -20.71 -8.25
CA HIS A 65 -2.70 -21.85 -9.17
C HIS A 65 -1.99 -21.44 -10.48
N THR A 66 -1.90 -20.16 -10.79
CA THR A 66 -1.32 -19.66 -12.05
C THR A 66 0.09 -19.09 -11.89
N GLY A 67 0.61 -19.04 -10.68
CA GLY A 67 1.85 -18.39 -10.34
C GLY A 67 1.62 -17.09 -9.55
N SER A 68 2.70 -16.44 -9.15
CA SER A 68 2.62 -15.20 -8.38
C SER A 68 2.50 -13.98 -9.31
N VAL A 69 1.32 -13.39 -9.37
CA VAL A 69 1.08 -12.12 -10.11
C VAL A 69 2.05 -11.02 -9.65
N VAL A 70 2.36 -10.96 -8.35
CA VAL A 70 3.30 -9.99 -7.78
C VAL A 70 4.70 -10.18 -8.36
N ASN A 71 5.16 -11.42 -8.49
CA ASN A 71 6.47 -11.72 -9.06
C ASN A 71 6.50 -11.46 -10.57
N GLU A 72 5.48 -11.89 -11.30
CA GLU A 72 5.37 -11.67 -12.75
C GLU A 72 5.42 -10.18 -13.09
N LEU A 73 4.61 -9.35 -12.42
CA LEU A 73 4.62 -7.91 -12.63
C LEU A 73 5.97 -7.28 -12.27
N THR A 74 6.63 -7.79 -11.21
CA THR A 74 7.96 -7.29 -10.82
C THR A 74 9.02 -7.64 -11.87
N GLU A 75 8.97 -8.84 -12.45
CA GLU A 75 9.86 -9.26 -13.54
C GLU A 75 9.63 -8.45 -14.82
N GLU A 76 8.39 -8.00 -15.06
CA GLU A 76 8.04 -7.12 -16.17
C GLU A 76 8.44 -5.65 -15.92
N GLY A 77 9.03 -5.34 -14.76
CA GLY A 77 9.55 -4.02 -14.42
C GLY A 77 8.56 -3.13 -13.66
N HIS A 78 7.48 -3.70 -13.11
CA HIS A 78 6.53 -3.04 -12.22
C HIS A 78 6.80 -3.49 -10.77
N PRO A 79 7.47 -2.69 -9.94
CA PRO A 79 7.78 -3.09 -8.56
C PRO A 79 6.49 -3.38 -7.77
N CYS A 80 6.31 -4.62 -7.36
CA CYS A 80 5.12 -5.08 -6.66
C CYS A 80 5.49 -5.77 -5.36
N TYR A 81 4.68 -5.56 -4.32
CA TYR A 81 4.89 -6.11 -2.99
C TYR A 81 3.59 -6.67 -2.43
N ALA A 82 3.61 -7.85 -1.85
CA ALA A 82 2.47 -8.44 -1.14
C ALA A 82 2.64 -8.21 0.35
N ALA A 83 1.86 -7.32 0.94
CA ALA A 83 1.93 -7.05 2.36
C ALA A 83 1.37 -8.20 3.19
N SER A 84 2.07 -8.55 4.26
CA SER A 84 1.61 -9.46 5.32
C SER A 84 1.01 -8.65 6.44
N VAL A 85 -0.30 -8.60 6.55
CA VAL A 85 -1.00 -7.88 7.60
C VAL A 85 -1.91 -8.85 8.35
N GLY A 86 -2.21 -8.57 9.60
CA GLY A 86 -2.98 -9.49 10.44
C GLY A 86 -4.26 -9.98 9.75
N PRO A 87 -4.42 -11.31 9.57
CA PRO A 87 -5.53 -11.88 8.81
C PRO A 87 -6.89 -11.64 9.47
N PHE A 88 -6.90 -11.34 10.77
CA PHE A 88 -8.07 -11.08 11.58
C PHE A 88 -8.04 -9.73 12.29
N SER A 89 -6.95 -8.98 12.13
CA SER A 89 -6.76 -7.70 12.79
C SER A 89 -7.73 -6.63 12.29
N SER A 90 -7.89 -5.57 13.06
CA SER A 90 -8.70 -4.42 12.68
C SER A 90 -8.10 -3.70 11.46
N SER A 91 -8.90 -2.86 10.78
CA SER A 91 -8.37 -2.02 9.70
C SER A 91 -7.24 -1.10 10.17
N TRP A 92 -7.31 -0.63 11.42
CA TRP A 92 -6.28 0.18 12.05
C TRP A 92 -4.97 -0.59 12.22
N ASP A 93 -5.01 -1.76 12.86
CA ASP A 93 -3.81 -2.56 13.10
C ASP A 93 -3.14 -2.94 11.78
N ARG A 94 -3.93 -3.38 10.81
CA ARG A 94 -3.47 -3.69 9.45
C ARG A 94 -2.87 -2.47 8.73
N ALA A 95 -3.40 -1.28 8.97
CA ALA A 95 -2.81 -0.04 8.44
C ALA A 95 -1.45 0.27 9.08
N CYS A 96 -1.30 0.04 10.38
CA CYS A 96 -0.03 0.19 11.09
C CYS A 96 1.03 -0.82 10.61
N GLU A 97 0.63 -2.08 10.43
CA GLU A 97 1.50 -3.14 9.91
C GLU A 97 1.92 -2.86 8.45
N LEU A 98 0.99 -2.41 7.63
CA LEU A 98 1.26 -2.00 6.26
C LEU A 98 2.25 -0.84 6.20
N TYR A 99 2.07 0.18 7.04
CA TYR A 99 3.00 1.30 7.14
C TYR A 99 4.41 0.84 7.50
N ALA A 100 4.52 -0.04 8.49
CA ALA A 100 5.80 -0.58 8.93
C ALA A 100 6.53 -1.33 7.81
N GLN A 101 5.81 -2.06 6.95
CA GLN A 101 6.39 -2.76 5.80
C GLN A 101 6.81 -1.80 4.69
N ILE A 102 6.01 -0.79 4.39
CA ILE A 102 6.35 0.23 3.39
C ILE A 102 7.65 0.95 3.79
N THR A 103 7.79 1.29 5.08
CA THR A 103 8.89 2.12 5.59
C THR A 103 10.07 1.33 6.17
N GLY A 104 9.95 0.03 6.38
CA GLY A 104 10.99 -0.81 7.00
C GLY A 104 11.19 -0.49 8.48
N THR A 105 10.10 -0.33 9.23
CA THR A 105 10.12 0.06 10.64
C THR A 105 9.47 -1.01 11.53
N ARG A 106 9.45 -0.77 12.83
CA ARG A 106 8.64 -1.54 13.77
C ARG A 106 7.19 -1.08 13.68
N THR A 107 6.26 -2.02 13.67
CA THR A 107 4.84 -1.72 13.78
C THR A 107 4.55 -1.01 15.09
N ASP A 108 3.92 0.15 15.03
CA ASP A 108 3.43 0.92 16.16
C ASP A 108 1.93 1.14 15.99
N TYR A 109 1.14 0.49 16.85
CA TYR A 109 -0.32 0.60 16.82
C TYR A 109 -0.85 1.87 17.49
N GLY A 110 0.04 2.63 18.13
CA GLY A 110 -0.28 3.83 18.90
C GLY A 110 -0.54 3.55 20.40
N ILE A 111 -0.23 4.52 21.24
CA ILE A 111 -0.44 4.42 22.70
C ILE A 111 -1.93 4.46 23.03
N ALA A 112 -2.67 5.40 22.44
CA ALA A 112 -4.08 5.58 22.74
C ALA A 112 -4.90 4.39 22.25
N HIS A 113 -4.63 3.91 21.03
CA HIS A 113 -5.31 2.76 20.44
C HIS A 113 -5.05 1.47 21.23
N SER A 114 -3.79 1.13 21.46
CA SER A 114 -3.41 -0.09 22.17
C SER A 114 -3.97 -0.13 23.58
N LYS A 115 -3.95 1.01 24.28
CA LYS A 115 -4.55 1.14 25.61
C LYS A 115 -6.09 0.97 25.59
N LYS A 116 -6.75 1.54 24.57
CA LYS A 116 -8.19 1.49 24.41
C LYS A 116 -8.72 0.08 24.13
N TYR A 117 -7.96 -0.68 23.33
CA TYR A 117 -8.36 -2.01 22.88
C TYR A 117 -7.66 -3.16 23.63
N GLY A 118 -6.71 -2.85 24.50
CA GLY A 118 -6.12 -3.80 25.43
C GLY A 118 -5.13 -4.79 24.82
N HIS A 119 -4.30 -4.32 23.89
CA HIS A 119 -3.21 -5.09 23.29
C HIS A 119 -1.88 -4.33 23.33
N ASP A 120 -0.78 -4.98 22.96
CA ASP A 120 0.54 -4.37 22.93
C ASP A 120 0.60 -3.22 21.92
N ARG A 121 1.36 -2.16 22.26
CA ARG A 121 1.60 -1.02 21.36
C ARG A 121 2.39 -1.43 20.14
N TYR A 122 3.32 -2.35 20.27
CA TYR A 122 4.28 -2.68 19.24
C TYR A 122 4.10 -4.09 18.71
N GLY A 123 4.08 -4.21 17.39
CA GLY A 123 4.07 -5.47 16.68
C GLY A 123 5.44 -5.83 16.09
N MET A 124 5.41 -6.54 14.98
CA MET A 124 6.58 -7.02 14.24
C MET A 124 7.47 -5.87 13.76
N THR A 125 8.77 -6.14 13.67
CA THR A 125 9.76 -5.23 13.10
C THR A 125 10.13 -5.68 11.69
N PHE A 126 10.00 -4.77 10.72
CA PHE A 126 10.40 -4.97 9.34
C PHE A 126 11.70 -4.20 9.09
N THR A 127 12.76 -4.89 8.69
CA THR A 127 14.07 -4.28 8.50
C THR A 127 14.35 -3.88 7.05
N LYS A 128 13.50 -4.32 6.12
CA LYS A 128 13.60 -4.01 4.70
C LYS A 128 12.33 -3.27 4.29
N PRO A 129 12.42 -1.99 3.93
CA PRO A 129 11.27 -1.26 3.41
C PRO A 129 10.86 -1.83 2.04
N PHE A 130 9.55 -1.89 1.78
CA PHE A 130 9.07 -2.15 0.42
C PHE A 130 9.45 -0.99 -0.50
N VAL A 131 9.36 0.22 -0.01
CA VAL A 131 9.60 1.43 -0.82
C VAL A 131 10.60 2.35 -0.09
N PRO A 132 11.91 2.08 -0.22
CA PRO A 132 12.94 2.86 0.51
C PRO A 132 12.94 4.35 0.14
N ASP A 133 12.59 4.69 -1.10
CA ASP A 133 12.59 6.05 -1.62
C ASP A 133 11.17 6.62 -1.76
N TRP A 134 10.29 6.27 -0.84
CA TRP A 134 8.91 6.70 -0.87
C TRP A 134 8.79 8.19 -0.53
N THR A 135 8.26 8.96 -1.48
CA THR A 135 8.05 10.41 -1.40
C THR A 135 6.80 10.81 -2.19
N PRO A 136 6.34 12.06 -2.09
CA PRO A 136 5.24 12.55 -2.94
C PRO A 136 5.53 12.46 -4.45
N GLU A 137 6.80 12.58 -4.85
CA GLU A 137 7.24 12.51 -6.25
C GLU A 137 7.37 11.06 -6.72
N ARG A 138 7.54 10.14 -5.78
CA ARG A 138 7.57 8.70 -6.00
C ARG A 138 6.53 8.02 -5.13
N SER A 139 5.27 8.29 -5.47
CA SER A 139 4.09 7.75 -4.79
C SER A 139 3.95 6.24 -5.00
N ILE A 140 3.02 5.64 -4.30
CA ILE A 140 2.69 4.22 -4.43
C ILE A 140 1.26 4.02 -4.90
N HIS A 141 1.00 2.87 -5.51
CA HIS A 141 -0.34 2.34 -5.69
C HIS A 141 -0.67 1.38 -4.54
N LEU A 142 -1.89 1.46 -4.04
CA LEU A 142 -2.43 0.50 -3.08
C LEU A 142 -3.53 -0.30 -3.75
N LEU A 143 -3.44 -1.63 -3.68
CA LEU A 143 -4.47 -2.54 -4.18
C LEU A 143 -4.95 -3.43 -3.03
N GLY A 144 -6.20 -3.27 -2.62
CA GLY A 144 -6.80 -4.01 -1.51
C GLY A 144 -7.86 -4.98 -1.99
N HIS A 145 -7.69 -6.28 -1.70
CA HIS A 145 -8.70 -7.30 -1.97
C HIS A 145 -9.59 -7.51 -0.75
N SER A 146 -10.90 -7.57 -0.97
CA SER A 146 -11.88 -7.89 0.09
C SER A 146 -11.69 -6.97 1.30
N PHE A 147 -11.35 -7.50 2.49
CA PHE A 147 -11.04 -6.73 3.70
C PHE A 147 -9.75 -5.89 3.59
N GLY A 148 -8.90 -6.14 2.61
CA GLY A 148 -7.80 -5.24 2.24
C GLY A 148 -8.28 -3.87 1.77
N GLY A 149 -9.51 -3.77 1.24
CA GLY A 149 -10.13 -2.49 0.86
C GLY A 149 -10.25 -1.52 2.03
N PRO A 150 -10.93 -1.85 3.14
CA PRO A 150 -10.93 -1.05 4.36
C PRO A 150 -9.53 -0.70 4.87
N SER A 151 -8.59 -1.65 4.82
CA SER A 151 -7.21 -1.43 5.30
C SER A 151 -6.48 -0.35 4.50
N ILE A 152 -6.58 -0.35 3.15
CA ILE A 152 -5.94 0.69 2.33
C ILE A 152 -6.65 2.05 2.45
N LYS A 153 -7.93 2.08 2.73
CA LYS A 153 -8.66 3.32 3.01
C LYS A 153 -8.24 3.91 4.35
N GLU A 154 -8.09 3.07 5.37
CA GLU A 154 -7.64 3.48 6.70
C GLU A 154 -6.24 4.10 6.65
N ILE A 155 -5.27 3.40 6.06
CA ILE A 155 -3.92 3.92 5.96
C ILE A 155 -3.86 5.21 5.14
N THR A 156 -4.63 5.32 4.07
CA THR A 156 -4.69 6.54 3.26
C THR A 156 -5.27 7.71 4.05
N ALA A 157 -6.28 7.46 4.88
CA ALA A 157 -6.83 8.46 5.78
C ALA A 157 -5.79 8.90 6.84
N LEU A 158 -5.07 7.94 7.43
CA LEU A 158 -3.99 8.22 8.38
C LEU A 158 -2.84 9.01 7.73
N PHE A 159 -2.50 8.74 6.47
CA PHE A 159 -1.49 9.52 5.75
C PHE A 159 -1.88 10.99 5.63
N VAL A 160 -3.13 11.27 5.30
CA VAL A 160 -3.59 12.63 5.06
C VAL A 160 -3.89 13.35 6.38
N TYR A 161 -4.67 12.73 7.25
CA TYR A 161 -5.24 13.38 8.44
C TYR A 161 -4.48 13.03 9.73
N GLY A 162 -3.74 11.92 9.75
CA GLY A 162 -3.18 11.36 10.97
C GLY A 162 -4.25 10.89 11.94
N SER A 163 -3.91 10.85 13.23
CA SER A 163 -4.84 10.54 14.31
C SER A 163 -4.79 11.60 15.40
N GLU A 164 -5.90 12.28 15.64
CA GLU A 164 -6.02 13.27 16.71
C GLU A 164 -5.88 12.59 18.08
N GLU A 165 -6.46 11.40 18.26
CA GLU A 165 -6.42 10.64 19.50
C GLU A 165 -4.97 10.25 19.86
N GLU A 166 -4.18 9.80 18.87
CA GLU A 166 -2.77 9.47 19.07
C GLU A 166 -1.91 10.72 19.31
N ARG A 167 -2.15 11.81 18.57
CA ARG A 167 -1.44 13.08 18.80
C ARG A 167 -1.70 13.66 20.18
N ALA A 168 -2.89 13.48 20.71
CA ALA A 168 -3.24 13.94 22.07
C ALA A 168 -2.72 13.02 23.17
N GLY A 169 -2.64 11.70 22.89
CA GLY A 169 -2.30 10.66 23.88
C GLY A 169 -0.83 10.22 23.90
N THR A 170 -0.02 10.63 22.91
CA THR A 170 1.36 10.18 22.74
C THR A 170 2.32 11.36 22.80
N PRO A 171 3.43 11.29 23.58
CA PRO A 171 4.47 12.30 23.55
C PRO A 171 5.02 12.48 22.10
N GLU A 172 5.32 13.72 21.72
CA GLU A 172 5.72 14.06 20.34
C GLU A 172 6.93 13.27 19.85
N ASN A 173 7.91 13.04 20.73
CA ASN A 173 9.12 12.26 20.42
C ASN A 173 8.89 10.75 20.29
N GLU A 174 7.71 10.26 20.69
CA GLU A 174 7.29 8.87 20.55
C GLU A 174 6.20 8.65 19.50
N LEU A 175 5.67 9.73 18.96
CA LEU A 175 4.55 9.68 18.01
C LEU A 175 5.03 9.16 16.66
N SER A 176 4.44 8.06 16.21
CA SER A 176 4.70 7.53 14.86
C SER A 176 4.36 8.57 13.79
N ASP A 177 5.18 8.64 12.76
CA ASP A 177 4.94 9.53 11.61
C ASP A 177 3.66 9.20 10.85
N LEU A 178 3.14 7.98 10.99
CA LEU A 178 1.83 7.60 10.46
C LEU A 178 0.72 8.46 11.05
N PHE A 179 0.78 8.73 12.36
CA PHE A 179 -0.28 9.43 13.09
C PHE A 179 -0.18 10.95 13.02
N LYS A 180 0.93 11.48 12.50
CA LYS A 180 1.10 12.92 12.30
C LYS A 180 0.23 13.47 11.17
N GLY A 181 -0.02 12.67 10.14
CA GLY A 181 -0.70 13.10 8.93
C GLY A 181 0.18 13.93 7.99
N GLY A 182 -0.44 14.68 7.09
CA GLY A 182 0.24 15.61 6.18
C GLY A 182 0.91 14.94 4.97
N LYS A 183 0.77 13.63 4.79
CA LYS A 183 1.32 12.87 3.66
C LYS A 183 0.36 12.89 2.45
N THR A 184 0.00 14.10 1.99
CA THR A 184 -0.75 14.27 0.74
C THR A 184 0.12 13.90 -0.47
N ASN A 185 -0.46 13.28 -1.49
CA ASN A 185 0.23 12.82 -2.71
C ASN A 185 1.25 11.68 -2.51
N TRP A 186 1.32 11.05 -1.36
CA TRP A 186 2.17 9.88 -1.11
C TRP A 186 1.56 8.58 -1.64
N VAL A 187 0.25 8.59 -1.88
CA VAL A 187 -0.49 7.50 -2.55
C VAL A 187 -1.05 8.05 -3.86
N HIS A 188 -0.68 7.42 -4.97
CA HIS A 188 -1.14 7.80 -6.30
C HIS A 188 -2.55 7.28 -6.58
N SER A 189 -2.80 6.02 -6.24
CA SER A 189 -4.13 5.42 -6.41
C SER A 189 -4.43 4.35 -5.36
N CYS A 190 -5.72 4.18 -5.08
CA CYS A 190 -6.26 3.09 -4.29
C CYS A 190 -7.23 2.29 -5.15
N THR A 191 -6.90 1.02 -5.39
CA THR A 191 -7.75 0.08 -6.14
C THR A 191 -8.38 -0.92 -5.18
N LEU A 192 -9.70 -1.02 -5.21
CA LEU A 192 -10.46 -1.97 -4.40
C LEU A 192 -10.90 -3.14 -5.29
N LEU A 193 -10.24 -4.28 -5.16
CA LEU A 193 -10.60 -5.51 -5.84
C LEU A 193 -11.60 -6.28 -4.97
N ALA A 194 -12.88 -6.27 -5.35
CA ALA A 194 -13.98 -6.79 -4.53
C ALA A 194 -13.92 -6.27 -3.07
N GLY A 195 -13.44 -5.04 -2.89
CA GLY A 195 -13.20 -4.43 -1.59
C GLY A 195 -14.51 -4.09 -0.87
N CYS A 196 -14.53 -4.33 0.44
CA CYS A 196 -15.66 -3.95 1.27
C CYS A 196 -15.71 -2.43 1.44
N ASN A 197 -16.91 -1.85 1.23
CA ASN A 197 -17.16 -0.42 1.44
C ASN A 197 -18.13 -0.20 2.61
N GLY A 198 -17.81 -0.76 3.77
CA GLY A 198 -18.66 -0.69 4.96
C GLY A 198 -19.03 -2.08 5.46
N VAL A 199 -20.21 -2.23 6.05
CA VAL A 199 -20.70 -3.51 6.56
C VAL A 199 -20.86 -4.49 5.41
N SER A 200 -20.26 -5.67 5.53
CA SER A 200 -20.42 -6.74 4.54
C SER A 200 -21.90 -7.05 4.34
N LEU A 201 -22.33 -7.20 3.08
CA LEU A 201 -23.68 -7.67 2.75
C LEU A 201 -24.03 -8.98 3.48
N ALA A 202 -23.03 -9.85 3.72
CA ALA A 202 -23.23 -11.07 4.51
C ALA A 202 -23.71 -10.79 5.95
N VAL A 203 -23.30 -9.67 6.55
CA VAL A 203 -23.77 -9.27 7.88
C VAL A 203 -25.17 -8.66 7.81
N GLN A 204 -25.52 -8.00 6.70
CA GLN A 204 -26.86 -7.43 6.51
C GLN A 204 -27.92 -8.48 6.20
N PHE A 205 -27.54 -9.58 5.52
CA PHE A 205 -28.46 -10.65 5.13
C PHE A 205 -28.55 -11.80 6.15
N THR A 206 -27.70 -11.83 7.17
CA THR A 206 -27.88 -12.79 8.27
C THR A 206 -28.93 -12.25 9.24
N GLU A 207 -30.03 -12.93 9.34
CA GLU A 207 -31.10 -12.64 10.33
C GLU A 207 -30.57 -12.66 11.77
N THR A 208 -29.34 -13.08 11.98
CA THR A 208 -28.65 -13.10 13.27
C THR A 208 -27.25 -12.49 13.11
N PRO A 209 -27.07 -11.17 13.32
CA PRO A 209 -25.72 -10.51 13.39
C PRO A 209 -24.76 -11.26 14.32
N ASN A 210 -25.28 -11.97 15.31
CA ASN A 210 -24.54 -12.81 16.23
C ASN A 210 -23.94 -14.07 15.57
N ALA A 211 -24.51 -14.61 14.49
CA ALA A 211 -23.97 -15.81 13.84
C ALA A 211 -22.66 -15.49 13.06
N ALA A 212 -22.65 -14.43 12.28
CA ALA A 212 -21.42 -13.98 11.59
C ALA A 212 -20.32 -13.63 12.61
N ARG A 213 -20.65 -12.90 13.67
CA ARG A 213 -19.73 -12.60 14.76
C ARG A 213 -19.19 -13.87 15.43
N ARG A 214 -20.05 -14.84 15.74
CA ARG A 214 -19.65 -16.13 16.35
C ARG A 214 -18.74 -16.93 15.42
N THR A 215 -19.02 -16.96 14.12
CA THR A 215 -18.18 -17.65 13.14
C THR A 215 -16.80 -17.01 13.03
N LEU A 216 -16.73 -15.68 12.96
CA LEU A 216 -15.46 -14.95 12.95
C LEU A 216 -14.69 -15.13 14.26
N THR A 217 -15.36 -15.06 15.42
CA THR A 217 -14.74 -15.28 16.73
C THR A 217 -14.27 -16.72 16.90
N ALA A 218 -15.04 -17.70 16.44
CA ALA A 218 -14.63 -19.10 16.49
C ALA A 218 -13.44 -19.37 15.55
N GLY A 219 -13.45 -18.76 14.36
CA GLY A 219 -12.29 -18.78 13.45
C GLY A 219 -11.05 -18.20 14.10
N ALA A 220 -11.12 -16.99 14.65
CA ALA A 220 -10.02 -16.34 15.34
C ALA A 220 -9.53 -17.17 16.55
N ALA A 221 -10.45 -17.74 17.36
CA ALA A 221 -10.07 -18.61 18.48
C ALA A 221 -9.38 -19.90 18.04
N LEU A 222 -9.82 -20.49 16.91
CA LEU A 222 -9.16 -21.67 16.32
C LEU A 222 -7.75 -21.32 15.89
N PHE A 223 -7.54 -20.21 15.20
CA PHE A 223 -6.24 -19.74 14.78
C PHE A 223 -5.34 -19.37 15.97
N GLN A 224 -5.88 -18.73 16.99
CA GLN A 224 -5.15 -18.47 18.24
C GLN A 224 -4.69 -19.78 18.92
N ALA A 225 -5.51 -20.82 18.90
CA ALA A 225 -5.13 -22.13 19.42
C ALA A 225 -4.03 -22.81 18.58
N ILE A 226 -4.06 -22.60 17.24
CA ILE A 226 -3.04 -23.09 16.31
C ILE A 226 -1.78 -22.23 16.39
N GLY A 227 -1.90 -20.95 16.69
CA GLY A 227 -0.78 -20.00 16.80
C GLY A 227 0.27 -20.35 17.84
N ASN A 228 -0.06 -21.20 18.82
CA ASN A 228 0.89 -21.79 19.76
C ASN A 228 1.58 -23.06 19.25
N THR A 229 1.39 -23.42 18.01
CA THR A 229 1.95 -24.60 17.36
C THR A 229 3.03 -24.23 16.35
N PRO A 230 3.84 -25.21 15.84
CA PRO A 230 4.82 -24.94 14.78
C PRO A 230 4.22 -24.34 13.48
N PHE A 231 2.91 -24.38 13.29
CA PHE A 231 2.24 -23.78 12.13
C PHE A 231 2.38 -22.26 12.08
N ILE A 232 2.59 -21.58 13.22
CA ILE A 232 2.86 -20.15 13.24
C ILE A 232 4.12 -19.76 12.45
N LYS A 233 5.06 -20.71 12.26
CA LYS A 233 6.24 -20.49 11.44
C LYS A 233 5.96 -20.48 9.92
N ILE A 234 4.77 -20.91 9.54
CA ILE A 234 4.35 -21.00 8.14
C ILE A 234 3.35 -19.88 7.83
N TYR A 235 2.51 -19.57 8.79
CA TYR A 235 1.47 -18.54 8.67
C TYR A 235 1.38 -17.82 10.02
N ASP A 236 1.74 -16.53 10.05
CA ASP A 236 1.67 -15.69 11.23
C ASP A 236 0.25 -15.12 11.37
N PHE A 237 -0.34 -15.27 12.57
CA PHE A 237 -1.73 -14.92 12.82
C PHE A 237 -1.86 -13.65 13.64
#